data_4b4e61a1d0afea78c0e8adcec533828c
#
_entry.id   4b4e61a1d0afea78c0e8adcec533828c
#
_cell.length_a   1.000
_cell.length_b   1.000
_cell.length_c   1.000
_cell.angle_alpha   90.00
_cell.angle_beta   90.00
_cell.angle_gamma   90.00
#
_symmetry.space_group_name_H-M   'P 1'
#
loop_
_entity.id
_entity.type
_entity.pdbx_description
1 polymer ?
#
loop_
_entity_poly.entity_id
_entity_poly.type
_entity_poly.pdbx_seq_one_letter_code
_entity_poly.pdbx_strand_id
1 'polypeptide(L)'
;MRAWLLGVGLSLLAPLLAAQVSLPHDEYLPADPFGQRQDKPEQVLFEVQRYSLTVGSELRPGGRPNQAEAGVWLLLEGRSLLAGSPVERARLHFVEGGAGLRAARLEDDANTLVITYPLSLLPVIRQQLDAPGADYVQRRFYGNGLIWADLHSAPQSGAR
;
A
#
# COMPACT_ATOMS: atom_id res chain seq x y z
N MET A 1 55.81 14.02 48.34
CA MET A 1 55.14 12.94 47.57
C MET A 1 53.74 13.41 47.26
N ARG A 2 53.47 13.75 45.98
CA ARG A 2 52.16 14.21 45.51
C ARG A 2 51.52 13.09 44.63
N ALA A 3 50.45 12.47 45.13
CA ALA A 3 49.69 11.46 44.38
C ALA A 3 48.67 12.17 43.47
N TRP A 4 48.73 11.93 42.15
CA TRP A 4 47.74 12.36 41.17
C TRP A 4 46.73 11.22 40.99
N LEU A 5 45.47 11.49 41.33
CA LEU A 5 44.34 10.63 41.00
C LEU A 5 43.79 11.04 39.62
N LEU A 6 44.03 10.17 38.64
CA LEU A 6 43.39 10.25 37.30
C LEU A 6 41.98 9.66 37.41
N GLY A 7 40.98 10.54 37.35
CA GLY A 7 39.58 10.16 37.22
C GLY A 7 39.27 9.81 35.77
N VAL A 8 39.00 8.53 35.48
CA VAL A 8 38.49 8.07 34.18
C VAL A 8 37.00 8.30 34.17
N GLY A 9 36.57 9.33 33.46
CA GLY A 9 35.13 9.58 33.18
C GLY A 9 34.63 8.60 32.13
N LEU A 10 33.81 7.61 32.57
CA LEU A 10 33.10 6.67 31.68
C LEU A 10 31.86 7.39 31.09
N SER A 11 31.97 7.94 29.89
CA SER A 11 30.84 8.51 29.17
C SER A 11 29.95 7.39 28.67
N LEU A 12 28.80 7.16 29.32
CA LEU A 12 27.73 6.29 28.88
C LEU A 12 27.04 6.97 27.65
N LEU A 13 27.42 6.56 26.45
CA LEU A 13 26.68 6.80 25.22
C LEU A 13 25.41 5.94 25.27
N ALA A 14 24.30 6.51 25.74
CA ALA A 14 22.98 5.90 25.57
C ALA A 14 22.61 5.91 24.09
N PRO A 15 22.26 4.78 23.46
CA PRO A 15 21.74 4.80 22.10
C PRO A 15 20.41 5.54 22.10
N LEU A 16 20.32 6.60 21.32
CA LEU A 16 19.05 7.25 20.96
C LEU A 16 18.25 6.24 20.13
N LEU A 17 17.38 5.48 20.79
CA LEU A 17 16.32 4.75 20.14
C LEU A 17 15.41 5.80 19.48
N ALA A 18 15.55 5.99 18.17
CA ALA A 18 14.60 6.75 17.40
C ALA A 18 13.22 6.09 17.59
N ALA A 19 12.30 6.78 18.27
CA ALA A 19 10.94 6.31 18.44
C ALA A 19 10.33 6.18 17.02
N GLN A 20 10.03 4.96 16.61
CA GLN A 20 9.39 4.68 15.33
C GLN A 20 8.00 5.34 15.37
N VAL A 21 7.74 6.27 14.47
CA VAL A 21 6.45 6.96 14.39
C VAL A 21 5.43 5.94 13.91
N SER A 22 4.50 5.52 14.81
CA SER A 22 3.39 4.67 14.42
C SER A 22 2.42 5.46 13.53
N LEU A 23 2.09 4.90 12.38
CA LEU A 23 1.13 5.47 11.43
C LEU A 23 -0.16 4.65 11.45
N PRO A 24 -1.30 5.26 11.07
CA PRO A 24 -2.55 4.52 10.93
C PRO A 24 -2.37 3.29 10.04
N HIS A 25 -2.93 2.15 10.44
CA HIS A 25 -2.90 0.88 9.72
C HIS A 25 -1.49 0.25 9.56
N ASP A 26 -0.58 0.53 10.50
CA ASP A 26 0.73 -0.14 10.57
C ASP A 26 0.60 -1.65 10.80
N GLU A 27 -0.43 -2.08 11.50
CA GLU A 27 -0.73 -3.47 11.83
C GLU A 27 -0.98 -4.36 10.60
N TYR A 28 -1.31 -3.77 9.46
CA TYR A 28 -1.52 -4.50 8.19
C TYR A 28 -0.27 -4.64 7.34
N LEU A 29 0.83 -4.03 7.77
CA LEU A 29 2.10 -4.21 7.07
C LEU A 29 2.70 -5.59 7.37
N PRO A 30 3.34 -6.23 6.38
CA PRO A 30 4.11 -7.44 6.65
C PRO A 30 5.28 -7.14 7.60
N ALA A 31 5.80 -8.18 8.24
CA ALA A 31 7.00 -8.06 9.05
C ALA A 31 8.15 -7.42 8.24
N ASP A 32 8.99 -6.63 8.92
CA ASP A 32 10.18 -6.00 8.33
C ASP A 32 11.47 -6.55 8.93
N PRO A 33 11.83 -7.82 8.61
CA PRO A 33 12.97 -8.50 9.23
C PRO A 33 14.32 -7.87 8.88
N PHE A 34 14.36 -7.04 7.84
CA PHE A 34 15.57 -6.38 7.37
C PHE A 34 15.63 -4.89 7.71
N GLY A 35 14.64 -4.37 8.43
CA GLY A 35 14.60 -2.96 8.84
C GLY A 35 14.60 -1.98 7.66
N GLN A 36 13.90 -2.30 6.58
CA GLN A 36 13.87 -1.45 5.38
C GLN A 36 12.90 -0.27 5.49
N ARG A 37 12.01 -0.28 6.51
CA ARG A 37 10.99 0.74 6.76
C ARG A 37 11.37 1.66 7.91
N GLN A 38 12.59 2.20 7.88
CA GLN A 38 13.12 3.01 8.99
C GLN A 38 12.62 4.46 8.98
N ASP A 39 12.30 4.99 7.79
CA ASP A 39 11.88 6.38 7.63
C ASP A 39 10.35 6.48 7.65
N LYS A 40 9.85 7.66 8.03
CA LYS A 40 8.42 7.97 7.89
C LYS A 40 8.07 8.03 6.39
N PRO A 41 7.18 7.14 5.90
CA PRO A 41 6.81 7.14 4.48
C PRO A 41 5.83 8.27 4.16
N GLU A 42 5.77 8.63 2.87
CA GLU A 42 4.58 9.25 2.31
C GLU A 42 3.45 8.23 2.27
N GLN A 43 2.28 8.57 2.80
CA GLN A 43 1.16 7.65 2.93
C GLN A 43 -0.07 8.12 2.15
N VAL A 44 -0.73 7.18 1.50
CA VAL A 44 -2.11 7.25 1.04
C VAL A 44 -2.91 6.26 1.87
N LEU A 45 -4.08 6.67 2.36
CA LEU A 45 -5.01 5.82 3.09
C LEU A 45 -6.43 6.34 2.90
N PHE A 46 -7.33 5.51 2.38
CA PHE A 46 -8.75 5.84 2.28
C PHE A 46 -9.63 4.62 2.54
N GLU A 47 -10.83 4.87 3.06
CA GLU A 47 -11.87 3.88 3.28
C GLU A 47 -12.70 3.72 2.00
N VAL A 48 -12.86 2.48 1.54
CA VAL A 48 -13.65 2.16 0.35
C VAL A 48 -15.14 2.27 0.66
N GLN A 49 -15.88 3.01 -0.16
CA GLN A 49 -17.33 3.17 -0.03
C GLN A 49 -18.10 2.45 -1.13
N ARG A 50 -17.51 2.31 -2.30
CA ARG A 50 -18.09 1.60 -3.42
C ARG A 50 -17.02 1.12 -4.38
N TYR A 51 -17.37 0.12 -5.19
CA TYR A 51 -16.51 -0.34 -6.25
C TYR A 51 -17.32 -0.69 -7.52
N SER A 52 -16.63 -0.71 -8.66
CA SER A 52 -17.15 -1.21 -9.92
C SER A 52 -16.14 -2.11 -10.61
N LEU A 53 -16.62 -3.19 -11.23
CA LEU A 53 -15.82 -4.12 -12.01
C LEU A 53 -16.01 -3.84 -13.49
N THR A 54 -14.92 -3.73 -14.21
CA THR A 54 -14.92 -3.67 -15.68
C THR A 54 -14.13 -4.85 -16.24
N VAL A 55 -14.74 -5.54 -17.19
CA VAL A 55 -14.10 -6.55 -18.01
C VAL A 55 -14.17 -6.06 -19.46
N GLY A 56 -13.03 -5.73 -20.02
CA GLY A 56 -12.93 -5.15 -21.34
C GLY A 56 -12.11 -5.99 -22.31
N SER A 57 -12.28 -5.72 -23.59
CA SER A 57 -11.45 -6.24 -24.66
C SER A 57 -11.13 -5.11 -25.61
N GLU A 58 -9.86 -4.97 -25.95
CA GLU A 58 -9.38 -3.93 -26.85
C GLU A 58 -8.59 -4.56 -27.99
N LEU A 59 -8.87 -4.10 -29.22
CA LEU A 59 -8.05 -4.35 -30.38
C LEU A 59 -7.45 -3.03 -30.85
N ARG A 60 -6.13 -2.92 -30.84
CA ARG A 60 -5.44 -1.69 -31.29
C ARG A 60 -5.55 -1.52 -32.79
N PRO A 61 -5.61 -0.26 -33.30
CA PRO A 61 -5.61 0.01 -34.72
C PRO A 61 -4.42 -0.67 -35.43
N GLY A 62 -4.69 -1.40 -36.50
CA GLY A 62 -3.68 -2.19 -37.24
C GLY A 62 -3.31 -3.52 -36.60
N GLY A 63 -3.84 -3.86 -35.43
CA GLY A 63 -3.68 -5.16 -34.78
C GLY A 63 -4.43 -6.26 -35.54
N ARG A 64 -3.92 -7.49 -35.44
CA ARG A 64 -4.65 -8.66 -35.96
C ARG A 64 -5.79 -9.05 -35.03
N PRO A 65 -6.92 -9.59 -35.51
CA PRO A 65 -8.06 -9.97 -34.66
C PRO A 65 -7.71 -10.90 -33.50
N ASN A 66 -6.67 -11.72 -33.63
CA ASN A 66 -6.17 -12.61 -32.58
C ASN A 66 -5.21 -11.93 -31.59
N GLN A 67 -4.99 -10.63 -31.69
CA GLN A 67 -4.17 -9.81 -30.81
C GLN A 67 -4.99 -8.85 -29.94
N ALA A 68 -6.29 -9.09 -29.83
CA ALA A 68 -7.12 -8.37 -28.87
C ALA A 68 -6.61 -8.64 -27.45
N GLU A 69 -6.44 -7.58 -26.69
CA GLU A 69 -6.05 -7.64 -25.28
C GLU A 69 -7.31 -7.56 -24.41
N ALA A 70 -7.48 -8.50 -23.51
CA ALA A 70 -8.54 -8.43 -22.49
C ALA A 70 -7.99 -7.72 -21.25
N GLY A 71 -8.78 -6.83 -20.68
CA GLY A 71 -8.44 -6.12 -19.45
C GLY A 71 -9.51 -6.36 -18.38
N VAL A 72 -9.06 -6.58 -17.15
CA VAL A 72 -9.93 -6.64 -15.97
C VAL A 72 -9.44 -5.62 -14.97
N TRP A 73 -10.32 -4.76 -14.50
CA TRP A 73 -9.98 -3.83 -13.42
C TRP A 73 -11.17 -3.54 -12.53
N LEU A 74 -10.86 -3.25 -11.27
CA LEU A 74 -11.80 -2.69 -10.31
C LEU A 74 -11.47 -1.22 -10.10
N LEU A 75 -12.47 -0.37 -10.13
CA LEU A 75 -12.38 1.00 -9.64
C LEU A 75 -13.00 1.04 -8.25
N LEU A 76 -12.19 1.40 -7.27
CA LEU A 76 -12.58 1.64 -5.88
C LEU A 76 -12.72 3.14 -5.68
N GLU A 77 -13.77 3.58 -5.01
CA GLU A 77 -13.99 4.97 -4.64
C GLU A 77 -14.34 5.04 -3.16
N GLY A 78 -13.87 6.09 -2.50
CA GLY A 78 -14.05 6.18 -1.07
C GLY A 78 -13.78 7.54 -0.47
N ARG A 79 -13.34 7.56 0.77
CA ARG A 79 -13.06 8.76 1.54
C ARG A 79 -11.66 8.70 2.12
N SER A 80 -10.82 9.70 1.83
CA SER A 80 -9.50 9.81 2.43
C SER A 80 -9.59 9.92 3.97
N LEU A 81 -8.71 9.20 4.64
CA LEU A 81 -8.54 9.24 6.09
C LEU A 81 -7.35 10.11 6.51
N LEU A 82 -6.60 10.66 5.55
CA LEU A 82 -5.46 11.51 5.79
C LEU A 82 -5.78 12.96 5.42
N ALA A 83 -5.60 13.85 6.37
CA ALA A 83 -5.80 15.28 6.13
C ALA A 83 -4.89 15.78 5.00
N GLY A 84 -5.47 16.45 4.01
CA GLY A 84 -4.76 17.02 2.87
C GLY A 84 -4.37 16.01 1.76
N SER A 85 -4.68 14.74 1.90
CA SER A 85 -4.51 13.78 0.80
C SER A 85 -5.69 13.87 -0.17
N PRO A 86 -5.45 14.12 -1.48
CA PRO A 86 -6.51 14.16 -2.48
C PRO A 86 -6.93 12.76 -2.96
N VAL A 87 -6.25 11.70 -2.52
CA VAL A 87 -6.45 10.34 -3.06
C VAL A 87 -7.65 9.70 -2.39
N GLU A 88 -8.69 9.49 -3.17
CA GLU A 88 -9.96 8.86 -2.76
C GLU A 88 -10.39 7.76 -3.73
N ARG A 89 -9.52 7.40 -4.68
CA ARG A 89 -9.78 6.37 -5.69
C ARG A 89 -8.59 5.46 -5.86
N ALA A 90 -8.88 4.18 -6.15
CA ALA A 90 -7.87 3.24 -6.61
C ALA A 90 -8.38 2.44 -7.80
N ARG A 91 -7.49 2.20 -8.76
CA ARG A 91 -7.72 1.30 -9.88
C ARG A 91 -6.86 0.06 -9.69
N LEU A 92 -7.51 -1.08 -9.45
CA LEU A 92 -6.85 -2.37 -9.34
C LEU A 92 -6.85 -3.03 -10.72
N HIS A 93 -5.69 -3.10 -11.35
CA HIS A 93 -5.50 -3.81 -12.62
C HIS A 93 -5.16 -5.25 -12.36
N PHE A 94 -5.83 -6.16 -13.07
CA PHE A 94 -5.58 -7.59 -12.98
C PHE A 94 -4.89 -8.06 -14.27
N VAL A 95 -3.74 -8.72 -14.08
CA VAL A 95 -2.89 -9.18 -15.18
C VAL A 95 -2.62 -10.67 -15.08
N GLU A 96 -2.52 -11.33 -16.23
CA GLU A 96 -2.10 -12.72 -16.28
C GLU A 96 -0.57 -12.82 -16.15
N GLY A 97 -0.12 -13.74 -15.30
CA GLY A 97 1.30 -13.98 -15.06
C GLY A 97 2.00 -12.84 -14.30
N GLY A 98 3.25 -13.07 -13.92
CA GLY A 98 4.06 -12.11 -13.16
C GLY A 98 4.66 -10.97 -13.99
N ALA A 99 4.81 -11.15 -15.30
CA ALA A 99 5.49 -10.18 -16.16
C ALA A 99 4.75 -8.83 -16.32
N GLY A 100 3.43 -8.82 -16.05
CA GLY A 100 2.60 -7.61 -16.09
C GLY A 100 2.56 -6.83 -14.77
N LEU A 101 3.08 -7.38 -13.68
CA LEU A 101 3.05 -6.69 -12.38
C LEU A 101 3.87 -5.41 -12.41
N ARG A 102 3.34 -4.36 -11.82
CA ARG A 102 3.96 -3.05 -11.70
C ARG A 102 3.87 -2.57 -10.26
N ALA A 103 4.86 -1.77 -9.83
CA ALA A 103 4.79 -1.07 -8.56
C ALA A 103 3.57 -0.15 -8.52
N ALA A 104 2.96 -0.02 -7.34
CA ALA A 104 1.85 0.90 -7.16
C ALA A 104 2.29 2.35 -7.42
N ARG A 105 1.45 3.10 -8.13
CA ARG A 105 1.73 4.48 -8.54
C ARG A 105 0.47 5.34 -8.48
N LEU A 106 0.63 6.65 -8.41
CA LEU A 106 -0.46 7.59 -8.66
C LEU A 106 -0.61 7.82 -10.17
N GLU A 107 -1.83 8.03 -10.63
CA GLU A 107 -2.10 8.54 -11.99
C GLU A 107 -1.71 10.02 -12.09
N ASP A 108 -1.67 10.55 -13.29
CA ASP A 108 -1.27 11.94 -13.56
C ASP A 108 -2.19 12.97 -12.88
N ASP A 109 -3.44 12.61 -12.58
CA ASP A 109 -4.38 13.44 -11.81
C ASP A 109 -4.05 13.52 -10.31
N ALA A 110 -3.08 12.73 -9.84
CA ALA A 110 -2.67 12.55 -8.45
C ALA A 110 -3.80 12.16 -7.46
N ASN A 111 -5.00 11.84 -7.97
CA ASN A 111 -6.18 11.50 -7.16
C ASN A 111 -6.49 10.00 -7.19
N THR A 112 -5.86 9.26 -8.09
CA THR A 112 -6.13 7.84 -8.31
C THR A 112 -4.86 7.02 -8.10
N LEU A 113 -4.92 6.06 -7.18
CA LEU A 113 -3.87 5.08 -6.95
C LEU A 113 -4.05 3.88 -7.89
N VAL A 114 -3.02 3.50 -8.62
CA VAL A 114 -3.03 2.29 -9.46
C VAL A 114 -2.24 1.19 -8.76
N ILE A 115 -2.88 0.03 -8.57
CA ILE A 115 -2.26 -1.18 -8.05
C ILE A 115 -2.47 -2.30 -9.07
N THR A 116 -1.44 -3.12 -9.30
CA THR A 116 -1.50 -4.25 -10.22
C THR A 116 -1.45 -5.54 -9.44
N TYR A 117 -2.42 -6.42 -9.66
CA TYR A 117 -2.54 -7.73 -9.05
C TYR A 117 -2.53 -8.86 -10.08
N PRO A 118 -2.08 -10.08 -9.72
CA PRO A 118 -2.34 -11.27 -10.52
C PRO A 118 -3.86 -11.49 -10.68
N LEU A 119 -4.29 -11.90 -11.87
CA LEU A 119 -5.72 -12.16 -12.15
C LEU A 119 -6.32 -13.21 -11.20
N SER A 120 -5.52 -14.15 -10.73
CA SER A 120 -5.94 -15.18 -9.75
C SER A 120 -6.42 -14.61 -8.42
N LEU A 121 -6.06 -13.37 -8.07
CA LEU A 121 -6.53 -12.70 -6.84
C LEU A 121 -7.88 -11.99 -6.99
N LEU A 122 -8.40 -11.84 -8.20
CA LEU A 122 -9.69 -11.17 -8.43
C LEU A 122 -10.85 -11.77 -7.61
N PRO A 123 -11.03 -13.11 -7.54
CA PRO A 123 -12.09 -13.70 -6.72
C PRO A 123 -11.93 -13.39 -5.23
N VAL A 124 -10.70 -13.42 -4.71
CA VAL A 124 -10.40 -13.15 -3.30
C VAL A 124 -10.71 -11.69 -2.96
N ILE A 125 -10.26 -10.75 -3.80
CA ILE A 125 -10.50 -9.32 -3.62
C ILE A 125 -12.00 -9.01 -3.70
N ARG A 126 -12.73 -9.62 -4.64
CA ARG A 126 -14.17 -9.46 -4.72
C ARG A 126 -14.90 -10.00 -3.49
N GLN A 127 -14.53 -11.19 -3.04
CA GLN A 127 -15.10 -11.77 -1.83
C GLN A 127 -14.87 -10.87 -0.61
N GLN A 128 -13.70 -10.25 -0.50
CA GLN A 128 -13.38 -9.27 0.54
C GLN A 128 -14.30 -8.06 0.45
N LEU A 129 -14.40 -7.41 -0.71
CA LEU A 129 -15.22 -6.21 -0.93
C LEU A 129 -16.73 -6.45 -0.79
N ASP A 130 -17.20 -7.69 -1.02
CA ASP A 130 -18.61 -8.09 -0.87
C ASP A 130 -18.93 -8.50 0.59
N ALA A 131 -17.92 -8.71 1.43
CA ALA A 131 -18.09 -9.05 2.84
C ALA A 131 -18.53 -7.83 3.66
N PRO A 132 -19.31 -8.02 4.75
CA PRO A 132 -19.62 -6.91 5.65
C PRO A 132 -18.36 -6.45 6.37
N GLY A 133 -18.20 -5.13 6.50
CA GLY A 133 -17.06 -4.49 7.16
C GLY A 133 -16.53 -3.31 6.38
N ALA A 134 -15.54 -2.65 6.95
CA ALA A 134 -14.85 -1.56 6.27
C ALA A 134 -13.59 -2.09 5.59
N ASP A 135 -13.44 -1.74 4.32
CA ASP A 135 -12.25 -2.02 3.53
C ASP A 135 -11.44 -0.75 3.33
N TYR A 136 -10.14 -0.90 3.30
CA TYR A 136 -9.21 0.21 3.17
C TYR A 136 -8.21 -0.06 2.07
N VAL A 137 -7.83 1.00 1.37
CA VAL A 137 -6.70 1.00 0.45
C VAL A 137 -5.60 1.85 1.06
N GLN A 138 -4.39 1.30 1.14
CA GLN A 138 -3.23 2.07 1.54
C GLN A 138 -2.08 1.95 0.54
N ARG A 139 -1.24 2.97 0.52
CA ARG A 139 0.07 2.97 -0.11
C ARG A 139 1.06 3.69 0.79
N ARG A 140 2.27 3.15 0.87
CA ARG A 140 3.41 3.78 1.53
C ARG A 140 4.58 3.83 0.58
N PHE A 141 5.17 5.00 0.48
CA PHE A 141 6.39 5.25 -0.27
C PHE A 141 7.47 5.70 0.70
N TYR A 142 8.53 4.89 0.81
CA TYR A 142 9.67 5.16 1.68
C TYR A 142 10.79 5.87 0.92
N GLY A 143 11.59 6.68 1.64
CA GLY A 143 12.68 7.45 1.04
C GLY A 143 13.75 6.62 0.33
N ASN A 144 13.87 5.33 0.66
CA ASN A 144 14.75 4.37 -0.01
C ASN A 144 14.17 3.76 -1.29
N GLY A 145 12.97 4.18 -1.72
CA GLY A 145 12.29 3.68 -2.91
C GLY A 145 11.42 2.45 -2.67
N LEU A 146 11.34 1.91 -1.45
CA LEU A 146 10.41 0.83 -1.12
C LEU A 146 8.97 1.35 -1.23
N ILE A 147 8.12 0.61 -1.93
CA ILE A 147 6.70 0.90 -2.07
C ILE A 147 5.92 -0.29 -1.55
N TRP A 148 5.01 -0.05 -0.64
CA TRP A 148 3.98 -0.99 -0.22
C TRP A 148 2.62 -0.44 -0.60
N ALA A 149 1.76 -1.29 -1.17
CA ALA A 149 0.36 -0.95 -1.41
C ALA A 149 -0.50 -2.19 -1.24
N ASP A 150 -1.64 -2.03 -0.60
CA ASP A 150 -2.58 -3.13 -0.33
C ASP A 150 -4.03 -2.65 -0.26
N LEU A 151 -4.91 -3.64 -0.31
CA LEU A 151 -6.32 -3.57 0.06
C LEU A 151 -6.52 -4.51 1.26
N HIS A 152 -7.01 -4.02 2.37
CA HIS A 152 -7.27 -4.79 3.57
C HIS A 152 -8.61 -4.45 4.21
N SER A 153 -9.16 -5.37 4.99
CA SER A 153 -10.38 -5.16 5.77
C SER A 153 -10.03 -4.94 7.24
N ALA A 154 -10.77 -4.07 7.91
CA ALA A 154 -10.68 -4.00 9.36
C ALA A 154 -11.13 -5.33 9.98
N PRO A 155 -10.56 -5.72 11.15
CA PRO A 155 -11.06 -6.86 11.89
C PRO A 155 -12.55 -6.67 12.17
N GLN A 156 -13.36 -7.62 11.77
CA GLN A 156 -14.76 -7.60 12.16
C GLN A 156 -14.81 -7.68 13.68
N SER A 157 -15.35 -6.63 14.33
CA SER A 157 -15.67 -6.70 15.76
C SER A 157 -16.71 -7.81 15.91
N GLY A 158 -16.23 -8.99 16.36
CA GLY A 158 -17.06 -10.18 16.45
C GLY A 158 -18.30 -9.89 17.26
N ALA A 159 -19.46 -10.12 16.70
CA ALA A 159 -20.67 -10.34 17.47
C ALA A 159 -20.39 -11.54 18.39
N ARG A 160 -20.15 -11.27 19.65
CA ARG A 160 -20.14 -12.26 20.73
C ARG A 160 -21.56 -12.64 21.07
#